data_96920b3db0cae84d10ad160a8a842ad2
#
_entry.id   96920b3db0cae84d10ad160a8a842ad2
#
_cell.length_a   1.000
_cell.length_b   1.000
_cell.length_c   1.000
_cell.angle_alpha   90.00
_cell.angle_beta   90.00
_cell.angle_gamma   90.00
#
_symmetry.space_group_name_H-M   'P 1'
#
loop_
_entity.id
_entity.type
_entity.pdbx_description
1 polymer ?
#
loop_
_entity_poly.entity_id
_entity_poly.type
_entity_poly.pdbx_seq_one_letter_code
_entity_poly.pdbx_strand_id
1 'polypeptide(L)'
;MCKLGVVFYFCLKESFVFYRLLALLVFATSSCATQSVSVNGVPFDQVPMYGGLDRNTNPTLRAADEKLIQDTTQHYGSREKASASFTDTAFNYYRQGNVDFAMRRFNQAWLMNPNNPEVYWGFASVLHDQGKFCDGRKLLEIGLSKGPIQKGHMPNHAILYAGCARHGQGISLKQRSDFLEKSTEIFAAAERDSEVSKPYLYFQWARTHYALGEYTSAWEKIKEYRKYTSNPVDDKLLTRLSEKLPEPK
;
A
#
# COMPACT_ATOMS: atom_id res chain seq x y z
N MET A 1 23.89 -22.15 11.03
CA MET A 1 24.69 -22.62 12.22
C MET A 1 26.15 -22.27 11.93
N CYS A 2 26.65 -21.16 12.45
CA CYS A 2 28.08 -20.85 12.41
C CYS A 2 28.70 -21.30 13.74
N LYS A 3 29.65 -22.23 13.67
CA LYS A 3 30.43 -22.66 14.84
C LYS A 3 31.55 -21.66 15.09
N LEU A 4 31.58 -21.10 16.30
CA LEU A 4 32.75 -20.37 16.82
C LEU A 4 33.85 -21.37 17.13
N GLY A 5 35.01 -21.23 16.47
CA GLY A 5 36.26 -21.86 16.87
C GLY A 5 37.06 -20.93 17.77
N VAL A 6 37.24 -21.33 19.01
CA VAL A 6 38.14 -20.67 19.96
C VAL A 6 39.54 -21.24 19.75
N VAL A 7 40.48 -20.37 19.42
CA VAL A 7 41.90 -20.72 19.36
C VAL A 7 42.60 -20.18 20.59
N PHE A 8 43.10 -21.09 21.43
CA PHE A 8 43.94 -20.79 22.58
C PHE A 8 45.36 -20.38 22.13
N TYR A 9 45.83 -19.25 22.65
CA TYR A 9 47.23 -18.87 22.52
C TYR A 9 48.02 -19.45 23.69
N PHE A 10 49.02 -20.30 23.39
CA PHE A 10 50.09 -20.66 24.27
C PHE A 10 51.24 -19.66 24.14
N CYS A 11 51.61 -19.05 25.25
CA CYS A 11 52.77 -18.17 25.37
C CYS A 11 54.01 -19.01 25.63
N LEU A 12 55.01 -19.01 24.76
CA LEU A 12 56.37 -19.46 25.05
C LEU A 12 57.32 -18.28 24.79
N LYS A 13 58.05 -17.94 25.84
CA LYS A 13 59.19 -17.04 25.86
C LYS A 13 60.40 -17.75 25.26
N GLU A 14 61.12 -17.10 24.35
CA GLU A 14 62.57 -16.83 24.39
C GLU A 14 63.14 -16.32 23.08
N SER A 15 63.76 -15.18 23.15
CA SER A 15 65.04 -14.68 22.61
C SER A 15 65.40 -14.77 21.10
N PHE A 16 65.61 -13.55 20.59
CA PHE A 16 66.63 -13.07 19.64
C PHE A 16 66.54 -13.41 18.13
N VAL A 17 66.67 -12.31 17.41
CA VAL A 17 67.26 -12.03 16.10
C VAL A 17 66.26 -11.70 14.97
N PHE A 18 66.32 -10.45 14.63
CA PHE A 18 65.94 -9.79 13.35
C PHE A 18 65.59 -10.69 12.18
N TYR A 19 64.32 -10.63 11.75
CA TYR A 19 63.96 -10.53 10.36
C TYR A 19 62.62 -9.84 10.22
N ARG A 20 62.64 -8.68 9.56
CA ARG A 20 61.43 -7.99 9.11
C ARG A 20 60.76 -8.79 8.02
N LEU A 21 59.71 -9.46 8.32
CA LEU A 21 58.73 -9.97 7.37
C LEU A 21 57.39 -9.38 7.73
N LEU A 22 56.97 -8.37 6.93
CA LEU A 22 55.64 -7.81 6.96
C LEU A 22 54.66 -8.91 6.54
N ALA A 23 54.08 -9.61 7.46
CA ALA A 23 52.91 -10.46 7.20
C ALA A 23 51.68 -9.58 7.10
N LEU A 24 51.30 -9.23 5.87
CA LEU A 24 49.98 -8.66 5.56
C LEU A 24 48.93 -9.75 5.89
N LEU A 25 48.38 -9.67 7.11
CA LEU A 25 47.15 -10.36 7.46
C LEU A 25 45.99 -9.73 6.68
N VAL A 26 45.71 -10.29 5.50
CA VAL A 26 44.48 -10.02 4.79
C VAL A 26 43.35 -10.68 5.62
N PHE A 27 42.70 -9.91 6.47
CA PHE A 27 41.41 -10.29 7.02
C PHE A 27 40.41 -10.30 5.86
N ALA A 28 40.20 -11.48 5.27
CA ALA A 28 39.04 -11.72 4.45
C ALA A 28 37.80 -11.66 5.35
N THR A 29 37.25 -10.47 5.55
CA THR A 29 35.91 -10.33 6.08
C THR A 29 34.97 -10.89 5.03
N SER A 30 34.60 -12.16 5.18
CA SER A 30 33.48 -12.75 4.46
C SER A 30 32.22 -11.99 4.91
N SER A 31 31.97 -10.85 4.28
CA SER A 31 30.66 -10.24 4.31
C SER A 31 29.69 -11.25 3.71
N CYS A 32 28.94 -11.96 4.57
CA CYS A 32 27.72 -12.64 4.16
C CYS A 32 26.76 -11.52 3.66
N ALA A 33 26.97 -11.07 2.44
CA ALA A 33 25.97 -10.30 1.74
C ALA A 33 24.78 -11.25 1.55
N THR A 34 23.78 -11.13 2.38
CA THR A 34 22.46 -11.68 2.08
C THR A 34 22.01 -11.00 0.79
N GLN A 35 22.20 -11.70 -0.34
CA GLN A 35 21.63 -11.23 -1.60
C GLN A 35 20.12 -11.14 -1.41
N SER A 36 19.62 -9.93 -1.28
CA SER A 36 18.19 -9.67 -1.27
C SER A 36 17.66 -10.08 -2.65
N VAL A 37 16.88 -11.14 -2.69
CA VAL A 37 16.20 -11.55 -3.92
C VAL A 37 15.32 -10.38 -4.36
N SER A 38 15.51 -9.92 -5.61
CA SER A 38 14.70 -8.84 -6.17
C SER A 38 14.10 -9.27 -7.50
N VAL A 39 12.95 -8.69 -7.83
CA VAL A 39 12.27 -8.88 -9.13
C VAL A 39 12.21 -7.50 -9.79
N ASN A 40 12.86 -7.37 -10.94
CA ASN A 40 12.98 -6.08 -11.65
C ASN A 40 13.51 -4.93 -10.75
N GLY A 41 14.46 -5.25 -9.84
CA GLY A 41 15.05 -4.27 -8.92
C GLY A 41 14.19 -3.96 -7.68
N VAL A 42 13.00 -4.54 -7.55
CA VAL A 42 12.14 -4.41 -6.37
C VAL A 42 12.41 -5.58 -5.42
N PRO A 43 12.65 -5.36 -4.11
CA PRO A 43 12.76 -6.42 -3.13
C PRO A 43 11.55 -7.37 -3.18
N PHE A 44 11.79 -8.68 -3.10
CA PHE A 44 10.74 -9.69 -3.30
C PHE A 44 9.55 -9.56 -2.33
N ASP A 45 9.78 -9.04 -1.13
CA ASP A 45 8.76 -8.80 -0.11
C ASP A 45 7.94 -7.53 -0.36
N GLN A 46 8.39 -6.67 -1.29
CA GLN A 46 7.67 -5.49 -1.77
C GLN A 46 6.97 -5.72 -3.12
N VAL A 47 7.28 -6.82 -3.83
CA VAL A 47 6.54 -7.17 -5.04
C VAL A 47 5.11 -7.54 -4.66
N PRO A 48 4.09 -6.80 -5.16
CA PRO A 48 2.72 -7.06 -4.76
C PRO A 48 2.28 -8.50 -5.08
N MET A 49 1.58 -9.15 -4.16
CA MET A 49 1.17 -10.55 -4.31
C MET A 49 0.20 -10.79 -5.48
N TYR A 50 -0.39 -9.73 -6.00
CA TYR A 50 -1.16 -9.76 -7.27
C TYR A 50 -0.26 -9.52 -8.50
N GLY A 51 1.03 -9.28 -8.34
CA GLY A 51 1.95 -8.79 -9.38
C GLY A 51 2.55 -9.87 -10.29
N GLY A 52 2.05 -11.11 -10.25
CA GLY A 52 2.47 -12.18 -11.17
C GLY A 52 3.77 -12.89 -10.79
N LEU A 53 4.35 -12.64 -9.63
CA LEU A 53 5.46 -13.43 -9.11
C LEU A 53 4.94 -14.78 -8.61
N ASP A 54 5.25 -15.85 -9.34
CA ASP A 54 4.96 -17.20 -8.86
C ASP A 54 6.01 -17.62 -7.83
N ARG A 55 5.68 -17.44 -6.55
CA ARG A 55 6.55 -17.80 -5.43
C ARG A 55 6.71 -19.32 -5.26
N ASN A 56 5.79 -20.11 -5.81
CA ASN A 56 5.84 -21.59 -5.69
C ASN A 56 6.92 -22.20 -6.56
N THR A 57 7.34 -21.54 -7.63
CA THR A 57 8.42 -22.01 -8.51
C THR A 57 9.80 -21.81 -7.90
N ASN A 58 9.93 -20.98 -6.85
CA ASN A 58 11.20 -20.78 -6.14
C ASN A 58 11.18 -21.49 -4.79
N PRO A 59 11.94 -22.59 -4.60
CA PRO A 59 11.91 -23.39 -3.36
C PRO A 59 12.27 -22.57 -2.10
N THR A 60 13.18 -21.62 -2.23
CA THR A 60 13.59 -20.75 -1.10
C THR A 60 12.47 -19.83 -0.67
N LEU A 61 11.76 -19.19 -1.62
CA LEU A 61 10.63 -18.34 -1.32
C LEU A 61 9.48 -19.14 -0.73
N ARG A 62 9.18 -20.32 -1.31
CA ARG A 62 8.15 -21.20 -0.78
C ARG A 62 8.42 -21.62 0.66
N ALA A 63 9.65 -22.07 0.97
CA ALA A 63 10.01 -22.46 2.33
C ALA A 63 9.92 -21.29 3.32
N ALA A 64 10.29 -20.08 2.89
CA ALA A 64 10.12 -18.86 3.71
C ALA A 64 8.65 -18.52 3.96
N ASP A 65 7.80 -18.65 2.96
CA ASP A 65 6.35 -18.42 3.07
C ASP A 65 5.70 -19.47 3.97
N GLU A 66 6.03 -20.75 3.82
CA GLU A 66 5.53 -21.84 4.66
C GLU A 66 5.91 -21.61 6.13
N LYS A 67 7.17 -21.24 6.39
CA LYS A 67 7.63 -20.92 7.75
C LYS A 67 6.89 -19.71 8.32
N LEU A 68 6.74 -18.64 7.56
CA LEU A 68 6.00 -17.46 8.01
C LEU A 68 4.55 -17.81 8.35
N ILE A 69 3.87 -18.59 7.50
CA ILE A 69 2.50 -19.06 7.73
C ILE A 69 2.41 -19.84 9.04
N GLN A 70 3.32 -20.79 9.26
CA GLN A 70 3.34 -21.64 10.46
C GLN A 70 3.54 -20.80 11.72
N ASP A 71 4.63 -20.01 11.79
CA ASP A 71 5.00 -19.21 12.96
C ASP A 71 3.88 -18.20 13.29
N THR A 72 3.34 -17.56 12.28
CA THR A 72 2.32 -16.52 12.45
C THR A 72 0.97 -17.12 12.85
N THR A 73 0.58 -18.25 12.25
CA THR A 73 -0.66 -18.94 12.63
C THR A 73 -0.60 -19.41 14.08
N GLN A 74 0.54 -19.91 14.53
CA GLN A 74 0.76 -20.29 15.93
C GLN A 74 0.62 -19.07 16.86
N HIS A 75 1.18 -17.92 16.48
CA HIS A 75 1.17 -16.70 17.31
C HIS A 75 -0.24 -16.09 17.42
N TYR A 76 -0.97 -15.99 16.32
CA TYR A 76 -2.28 -15.33 16.27
C TYR A 76 -3.46 -16.28 16.47
N GLY A 77 -3.21 -17.59 16.51
CA GLY A 77 -4.22 -18.64 16.68
C GLY A 77 -4.98 -19.02 15.40
N SER A 78 -4.98 -18.19 14.35
CA SER A 78 -5.47 -18.53 13.01
C SER A 78 -4.85 -17.65 11.92
N ARG A 79 -4.96 -18.12 10.66
CA ARG A 79 -4.51 -17.36 9.49
C ARG A 79 -5.36 -16.10 9.26
N GLU A 80 -6.66 -16.17 9.50
CA GLU A 80 -7.60 -15.05 9.38
C GLU A 80 -7.24 -13.94 10.36
N LYS A 81 -7.00 -14.27 11.63
CA LYS A 81 -6.56 -13.30 12.66
C LYS A 81 -5.21 -12.68 12.31
N ALA A 82 -4.28 -13.49 11.82
CA ALA A 82 -2.99 -13.00 11.36
C ALA A 82 -3.13 -12.02 10.18
N SER A 83 -3.96 -12.39 9.19
CA SER A 83 -4.26 -11.52 8.05
C SER A 83 -4.86 -10.18 8.48
N ALA A 84 -5.83 -10.18 9.39
CA ALA A 84 -6.42 -8.97 9.92
C ALA A 84 -5.37 -8.09 10.62
N SER A 85 -4.56 -8.66 11.51
CA SER A 85 -3.50 -7.93 12.22
C SER A 85 -2.44 -7.32 11.30
N PHE A 86 -2.02 -8.07 10.27
CA PHE A 86 -1.09 -7.54 9.27
C PHE A 86 -1.73 -6.45 8.42
N THR A 87 -3.02 -6.56 8.10
CA THR A 87 -3.77 -5.53 7.37
C THR A 87 -3.82 -4.23 8.18
N ASP A 88 -4.15 -4.29 9.46
CA ASP A 88 -4.17 -3.13 10.36
C ASP A 88 -2.78 -2.47 10.46
N THR A 89 -1.75 -3.30 10.61
CA THR A 89 -0.35 -2.84 10.65
C THR A 89 0.03 -2.18 9.32
N ALA A 90 -0.38 -2.75 8.19
CA ALA A 90 -0.13 -2.19 6.87
C ALA A 90 -0.78 -0.81 6.70
N PHE A 91 -2.04 -0.65 7.09
CA PHE A 91 -2.71 0.65 7.07
C PHE A 91 -2.09 1.66 8.02
N ASN A 92 -1.53 1.23 9.15
CA ASN A 92 -0.77 2.12 10.04
C ASN A 92 0.48 2.68 9.35
N TYR A 93 1.27 1.83 8.69
CA TYR A 93 2.42 2.28 7.90
C TYR A 93 2.01 3.17 6.72
N TYR A 94 0.93 2.81 6.02
CA TYR A 94 0.39 3.58 4.91
C TYR A 94 0.02 5.01 5.33
N ARG A 95 -0.70 5.17 6.45
CA ARG A 95 -1.06 6.49 7.01
C ARG A 95 0.15 7.33 7.43
N GLN A 96 1.27 6.70 7.76
CA GLN A 96 2.54 7.36 8.09
C GLN A 96 3.37 7.70 6.82
N GLY A 97 2.85 7.41 5.62
CA GLY A 97 3.57 7.59 4.35
C GLY A 97 4.65 6.55 4.08
N ASN A 98 4.76 5.51 4.92
CA ASN A 98 5.75 4.44 4.76
C ASN A 98 5.20 3.33 3.85
N VAL A 99 5.11 3.63 2.56
CA VAL A 99 4.45 2.78 1.56
C VAL A 99 5.16 1.43 1.39
N ASP A 100 6.50 1.39 1.49
CA ASP A 100 7.28 0.16 1.35
C ASP A 100 6.96 -0.85 2.45
N PHE A 101 6.92 -0.39 3.71
CA PHE A 101 6.53 -1.25 4.84
C PHE A 101 5.04 -1.63 4.77
N ALA A 102 4.18 -0.70 4.33
CA ALA A 102 2.78 -1.02 4.10
C ALA A 102 2.62 -2.16 3.09
N MET A 103 3.31 -2.09 1.94
CA MET A 103 3.27 -3.13 0.91
C MET A 103 3.74 -4.49 1.44
N ARG A 104 4.84 -4.52 2.21
CA ARG A 104 5.32 -5.76 2.84
C ARG A 104 4.25 -6.38 3.75
N ARG A 105 3.56 -5.57 4.56
CA ARG A 105 2.51 -6.05 5.46
C ARG A 105 1.24 -6.46 4.71
N PHE A 106 0.84 -5.74 3.67
CA PHE A 106 -0.25 -6.19 2.79
C PHE A 106 0.06 -7.52 2.11
N ASN A 107 1.31 -7.73 1.64
CA ASN A 107 1.75 -9.01 1.09
C ASN A 107 1.65 -10.14 2.11
N GLN A 108 2.10 -9.91 3.35
CA GLN A 108 1.97 -10.88 4.44
C GLN A 108 0.51 -11.17 4.78
N ALA A 109 -0.33 -10.14 4.85
CA ALA A 109 -1.77 -10.29 5.07
C ALA A 109 -2.44 -11.13 3.97
N TRP A 110 -2.08 -10.89 2.71
CA TRP A 110 -2.57 -11.67 1.57
C TRP A 110 -2.10 -13.13 1.64
N LEU A 111 -0.83 -13.36 1.99
CA LEU A 111 -0.28 -14.72 2.14
C LEU A 111 -1.02 -15.50 3.23
N MET A 112 -1.40 -14.83 4.32
CA MET A 112 -2.20 -15.45 5.38
C MET A 112 -3.61 -15.78 4.92
N ASN A 113 -4.30 -14.83 4.29
CA ASN A 113 -5.67 -15.01 3.79
C ASN A 113 -5.91 -14.23 2.49
N PRO A 114 -5.78 -14.89 1.32
CA PRO A 114 -6.05 -14.25 0.02
C PRO A 114 -7.54 -13.95 -0.21
N ASN A 115 -8.41 -14.31 0.73
CA ASN A 115 -9.83 -13.95 0.69
C ASN A 115 -10.19 -12.77 1.61
N ASN A 116 -9.20 -12.15 2.27
CA ASN A 116 -9.43 -10.93 3.05
C ASN A 116 -9.65 -9.73 2.11
N PRO A 117 -10.87 -9.14 2.02
CA PRO A 117 -11.17 -8.05 1.10
C PRO A 117 -10.38 -6.76 1.40
N GLU A 118 -10.06 -6.50 2.67
CA GLU A 118 -9.35 -5.29 3.09
C GLU A 118 -7.90 -5.25 2.56
N VAL A 119 -7.30 -6.40 2.30
CA VAL A 119 -5.95 -6.46 1.71
C VAL A 119 -5.96 -5.91 0.28
N TYR A 120 -7.00 -6.24 -0.50
CA TYR A 120 -7.15 -5.71 -1.86
C TYR A 120 -7.42 -4.21 -1.86
N TRP A 121 -8.18 -3.73 -0.86
CA TRP A 121 -8.32 -2.30 -0.63
C TRP A 121 -6.97 -1.64 -0.31
N GLY A 122 -6.14 -2.27 0.52
CA GLY A 122 -4.79 -1.80 0.81
C GLY A 122 -3.92 -1.67 -0.44
N PHE A 123 -3.89 -2.70 -1.27
CA PHE A 123 -3.21 -2.65 -2.57
C PHE A 123 -3.77 -1.56 -3.49
N ALA A 124 -5.10 -1.44 -3.55
CA ALA A 124 -5.76 -0.41 -4.36
C ALA A 124 -5.40 1.01 -3.90
N SER A 125 -5.25 1.22 -2.59
CA SER A 125 -4.83 2.49 -2.00
C SER A 125 -3.41 2.87 -2.42
N VAL A 126 -2.49 1.92 -2.39
CA VAL A 126 -1.11 2.14 -2.88
C VAL A 126 -1.08 2.48 -4.37
N LEU A 127 -1.87 1.77 -5.18
CA LEU A 127 -1.97 2.04 -6.62
C LEU A 127 -2.62 3.40 -6.91
N HIS A 128 -3.60 3.80 -6.11
CA HIS A 128 -4.19 5.14 -6.17
C HIS A 128 -3.11 6.23 -6.03
N ASP A 129 -2.25 6.13 -5.00
CA ASP A 129 -1.20 7.13 -4.75
C ASP A 129 -0.12 7.14 -5.82
N GLN A 130 0.07 6.01 -6.52
CA GLN A 130 0.92 5.91 -7.70
C GLN A 130 0.25 6.42 -8.99
N GLY A 131 -0.99 6.90 -8.94
CA GLY A 131 -1.77 7.33 -10.11
C GLY A 131 -2.27 6.18 -11.00
N LYS A 132 -2.12 4.92 -10.55
CA LYS A 132 -2.54 3.71 -11.28
C LYS A 132 -4.01 3.38 -11.00
N PHE A 133 -4.89 4.33 -11.27
CA PHE A 133 -6.31 4.26 -10.87
C PHE A 133 -7.05 3.04 -11.43
N CYS A 134 -6.81 2.68 -12.69
CA CYS A 134 -7.51 1.56 -13.31
C CYS A 134 -7.10 0.21 -12.71
N ASP A 135 -5.84 0.05 -12.35
CA ASP A 135 -5.38 -1.17 -11.69
C ASP A 135 -5.86 -1.22 -10.24
N GLY A 136 -5.84 -0.08 -9.52
CA GLY A 136 -6.44 0.04 -8.20
C GLY A 136 -7.92 -0.31 -8.20
N ARG A 137 -8.69 0.18 -9.20
CA ARG A 137 -10.10 -0.16 -9.37
C ARG A 137 -10.32 -1.67 -9.57
N LYS A 138 -9.50 -2.33 -10.41
CA LYS A 138 -9.61 -3.78 -10.62
C LYS A 138 -9.37 -4.56 -9.32
N LEU A 139 -8.37 -4.17 -8.53
CA LEU A 139 -8.10 -4.82 -7.23
C LEU A 139 -9.22 -4.57 -6.22
N LEU A 140 -9.78 -3.37 -6.20
CA LEU A 140 -10.95 -3.07 -5.39
C LEU A 140 -12.12 -3.99 -5.74
N GLU A 141 -12.41 -4.19 -7.03
CA GLU A 141 -13.48 -5.10 -7.50
C GLU A 141 -13.23 -6.55 -7.08
N ILE A 142 -11.98 -7.03 -7.15
CA ILE A 142 -11.60 -8.34 -6.64
C ILE A 142 -11.87 -8.41 -5.14
N GLY A 143 -11.47 -7.40 -4.36
CA GLY A 143 -11.74 -7.34 -2.92
C GLY A 143 -13.23 -7.41 -2.61
N LEU A 144 -14.03 -6.59 -3.27
CA LEU A 144 -15.50 -6.56 -3.09
C LEU A 144 -16.17 -7.90 -3.46
N SER A 145 -15.60 -8.65 -4.40
CA SER A 145 -16.10 -9.99 -4.74
C SER A 145 -15.82 -11.04 -3.65
N LYS A 146 -14.89 -10.77 -2.74
CA LYS A 146 -14.53 -11.65 -1.62
C LYS A 146 -15.30 -11.33 -0.33
N GLY A 147 -15.83 -10.14 -0.22
CA GLY A 147 -16.59 -9.71 0.94
C GLY A 147 -16.69 -8.19 1.07
N PRO A 148 -17.41 -7.72 2.11
CA PRO A 148 -17.56 -6.30 2.35
C PRO A 148 -16.21 -5.67 2.77
N ILE A 149 -15.96 -4.48 2.26
CA ILE A 149 -14.88 -3.58 2.70
C ILE A 149 -15.51 -2.52 3.61
N GLN A 150 -14.76 -2.01 4.59
CA GLN A 150 -15.27 -0.99 5.53
C GLN A 150 -15.90 0.19 4.78
N LYS A 151 -17.13 0.55 5.15
CA LYS A 151 -17.92 1.57 4.46
C LYS A 151 -17.27 2.96 4.50
N GLY A 152 -16.50 3.26 5.55
CA GLY A 152 -15.73 4.50 5.62
C GLY A 152 -14.81 4.76 4.43
N HIS A 153 -14.45 3.73 3.67
CA HIS A 153 -13.61 3.82 2.47
C HIS A 153 -14.39 4.10 1.18
N MET A 154 -15.73 4.10 1.20
CA MET A 154 -16.56 4.33 -0.01
C MET A 154 -16.17 5.57 -0.82
N PRO A 155 -15.85 6.75 -0.23
CA PRO A 155 -15.41 7.90 -1.02
C PRO A 155 -14.15 7.62 -1.86
N ASN A 156 -13.23 6.81 -1.33
CA ASN A 156 -12.01 6.45 -2.06
C ASN A 156 -12.29 5.44 -3.18
N HIS A 157 -13.29 4.56 -3.00
CA HIS A 157 -13.75 3.69 -4.08
C HIS A 157 -14.25 4.52 -5.27
N ALA A 158 -15.07 5.54 -5.01
CA ALA A 158 -15.56 6.46 -6.04
C ALA A 158 -14.41 7.17 -6.77
N ILE A 159 -13.37 7.61 -6.05
CA ILE A 159 -12.18 8.25 -6.62
C ILE A 159 -11.44 7.32 -7.59
N LEU A 160 -11.32 6.02 -7.28
CA LEU A 160 -10.66 5.07 -8.18
C LEU A 160 -11.39 4.93 -9.52
N TYR A 161 -12.73 4.93 -9.52
CA TYR A 161 -13.52 4.90 -10.73
C TYR A 161 -13.37 6.20 -11.54
N ALA A 162 -13.51 7.37 -10.89
CA ALA A 162 -13.33 8.67 -11.54
C ALA A 162 -11.91 8.86 -12.08
N GLY A 163 -10.90 8.46 -11.31
CA GLY A 163 -9.50 8.50 -11.72
C GLY A 163 -9.22 7.60 -12.91
N CYS A 164 -9.78 6.37 -12.94
CA CYS A 164 -9.67 5.49 -14.09
C CYS A 164 -10.38 6.07 -15.33
N ALA A 165 -11.57 6.64 -15.17
CA ALA A 165 -12.26 7.32 -16.25
C ALA A 165 -11.44 8.46 -16.84
N ARG A 166 -10.76 9.25 -16.00
CA ARG A 166 -9.97 10.40 -16.43
C ARG A 166 -8.62 10.02 -17.06
N HIS A 167 -7.89 9.10 -16.44
CA HIS A 167 -6.49 8.82 -16.75
C HIS A 167 -6.27 7.47 -17.44
N GLY A 168 -7.28 6.60 -17.49
CA GLY A 168 -7.16 5.28 -18.08
C GLY A 168 -6.80 5.34 -19.56
N GLN A 169 -5.74 4.61 -19.92
CA GLN A 169 -5.35 4.41 -21.31
C GLN A 169 -6.09 3.22 -21.91
N GLY A 170 -6.46 3.31 -23.18
CA GLY A 170 -7.09 2.21 -23.91
C GLY A 170 -8.53 1.88 -23.50
N ILE A 171 -9.16 2.69 -22.63
CA ILE A 171 -10.59 2.54 -22.30
C ILE A 171 -11.46 3.26 -23.34
N SER A 172 -12.58 2.62 -23.73
CA SER A 172 -13.55 3.21 -24.66
C SER A 172 -14.31 4.38 -24.02
N LEU A 173 -14.94 5.21 -24.86
CA LEU A 173 -15.81 6.30 -24.39
C LEU A 173 -16.95 5.76 -23.51
N LYS A 174 -17.52 4.61 -23.90
CA LYS A 174 -18.56 3.94 -23.09
C LYS A 174 -18.04 3.56 -21.70
N GLN A 175 -16.90 2.89 -21.63
CA GLN A 175 -16.30 2.51 -20.33
C GLN A 175 -15.99 3.73 -19.46
N ARG A 176 -15.55 4.83 -20.08
CA ARG A 176 -15.30 6.09 -19.39
C ARG A 176 -16.58 6.64 -18.76
N SER A 177 -17.69 6.65 -19.52
CA SER A 177 -19.00 7.05 -19.01
C SER A 177 -19.47 6.13 -17.88
N ASP A 178 -19.40 4.81 -18.08
CA ASP A 178 -19.82 3.82 -17.09
C ASP A 178 -19.04 3.99 -15.76
N PHE A 179 -17.74 4.32 -15.83
CA PHE A 179 -16.93 4.56 -14.63
C PHE A 179 -17.27 5.87 -13.91
N LEU A 180 -17.59 6.92 -14.63
CA LEU A 180 -18.05 8.18 -14.03
C LEU A 180 -19.41 8.02 -13.36
N GLU A 181 -20.34 7.33 -14.02
CA GLU A 181 -21.65 6.98 -13.47
C GLU A 181 -21.45 6.17 -12.17
N LYS A 182 -20.61 5.13 -12.21
CA LYS A 182 -20.32 4.30 -11.04
C LYS A 182 -19.70 5.10 -9.88
N SER A 183 -18.78 6.02 -10.19
CA SER A 183 -18.23 6.93 -9.18
C SER A 183 -19.33 7.76 -8.50
N THR A 184 -20.23 8.33 -9.28
CA THR A 184 -21.35 9.15 -8.79
C THR A 184 -22.30 8.32 -7.92
N GLU A 185 -22.65 7.11 -8.35
CA GLU A 185 -23.46 6.17 -7.57
C GLU A 185 -22.85 5.85 -6.20
N ILE A 186 -21.53 5.61 -6.17
CA ILE A 186 -20.82 5.27 -4.93
C ILE A 186 -20.80 6.48 -3.99
N PHE A 187 -20.53 7.68 -4.48
CA PHE A 187 -20.61 8.90 -3.67
C PHE A 187 -22.02 9.12 -3.11
N ALA A 188 -23.06 8.96 -3.93
CA ALA A 188 -24.45 9.09 -3.50
C ALA A 188 -24.84 7.99 -2.49
N ALA A 189 -24.32 6.78 -2.61
CA ALA A 189 -24.51 5.72 -1.62
C ALA A 189 -23.82 6.07 -0.30
N ALA A 190 -22.59 6.56 -0.35
CA ALA A 190 -21.82 7.01 0.81
C ALA A 190 -22.49 8.19 1.53
N GLU A 191 -23.18 9.06 0.80
CA GLU A 191 -23.94 10.18 1.37
C GLU A 191 -25.10 9.71 2.26
N ARG A 192 -25.73 8.58 1.91
CA ARG A 192 -26.83 7.99 2.69
C ARG A 192 -26.37 7.11 3.84
N ASP A 193 -25.09 6.71 3.87
CA ASP A 193 -24.55 5.82 4.89
C ASP A 193 -24.09 6.62 6.12
N SER A 194 -24.55 6.18 7.31
CA SER A 194 -24.20 6.83 8.57
C SER A 194 -22.80 6.53 9.08
N GLU A 195 -22.18 5.45 8.58
CA GLU A 195 -20.80 5.07 8.93
C GLU A 195 -19.77 5.91 8.17
N VAL A 196 -20.18 6.62 7.13
CA VAL A 196 -19.30 7.47 6.33
C VAL A 196 -19.23 8.89 6.91
N SER A 197 -18.02 9.34 7.22
CA SER A 197 -17.78 10.72 7.68
C SER A 197 -18.19 11.73 6.61
N LYS A 198 -19.18 12.56 6.91
CA LYS A 198 -19.69 13.57 5.96
C LYS A 198 -18.64 14.62 5.55
N PRO A 199 -17.81 15.17 6.47
CA PRO A 199 -16.72 16.06 6.06
C PRO A 199 -15.76 15.38 5.08
N TYR A 200 -15.33 14.14 5.40
CA TYR A 200 -14.44 13.40 4.52
C TYR A 200 -15.07 13.12 3.16
N LEU A 201 -16.33 12.67 3.13
CA LEU A 201 -17.09 12.42 1.90
C LEU A 201 -17.12 13.64 1.00
N TYR A 202 -17.62 14.78 1.51
CA TYR A 202 -17.83 15.97 0.68
C TYR A 202 -16.51 16.59 0.23
N PHE A 203 -15.47 16.53 1.06
CA PHE A 203 -14.13 16.95 0.65
C PHE A 203 -13.60 16.12 -0.52
N GLN A 204 -13.70 14.79 -0.44
CA GLN A 204 -13.23 13.91 -1.51
C GLN A 204 -14.08 14.07 -2.79
N TRP A 205 -15.37 14.27 -2.64
CA TRP A 205 -16.29 14.50 -3.77
C TRP A 205 -16.00 15.83 -4.48
N ALA A 206 -15.77 16.91 -3.71
CA ALA A 206 -15.34 18.20 -4.25
C ALA A 206 -14.02 18.10 -5.04
N ARG A 207 -13.03 17.40 -4.47
CA ARG A 207 -11.75 17.13 -5.16
C ARG A 207 -11.94 16.36 -6.46
N THR A 208 -12.83 15.39 -6.46
CA THR A 208 -13.16 14.59 -7.65
C THR A 208 -13.78 15.45 -8.74
N HIS A 209 -14.79 16.26 -8.41
CA HIS A 209 -15.39 17.21 -9.36
C HIS A 209 -14.35 18.21 -9.89
N TYR A 210 -13.51 18.78 -9.01
CA TYR A 210 -12.41 19.65 -9.45
C TYR A 210 -11.50 18.93 -10.46
N ALA A 211 -11.12 17.70 -10.17
CA ALA A 211 -10.27 16.92 -11.03
C ALA A 211 -10.91 16.59 -12.38
N LEU A 212 -12.24 16.47 -12.45
CA LEU A 212 -13.01 16.27 -13.67
C LEU A 212 -13.29 17.58 -14.46
N GLY A 213 -12.96 18.76 -13.90
CA GLY A 213 -13.25 20.05 -14.51
C GLY A 213 -14.67 20.56 -14.21
N GLU A 214 -15.40 19.91 -13.33
CA GLU A 214 -16.78 20.20 -12.94
C GLU A 214 -16.79 21.19 -11.77
N TYR A 215 -16.32 22.42 -12.01
CA TYR A 215 -16.00 23.37 -10.95
C TYR A 215 -17.23 23.86 -10.16
N THR A 216 -18.39 24.01 -10.81
CA THR A 216 -19.64 24.33 -10.13
C THR A 216 -20.01 23.26 -9.10
N SER A 217 -20.01 22.00 -9.52
CA SER A 217 -20.30 20.86 -8.63
C SER A 217 -19.26 20.73 -7.51
N ALA A 218 -17.99 21.07 -7.79
CA ALA A 218 -16.96 21.12 -6.74
C ALA A 218 -17.33 22.16 -5.65
N TRP A 219 -17.78 23.35 -6.01
CA TRP A 219 -18.24 24.37 -5.07
C TRP A 219 -19.49 23.94 -4.28
N GLU A 220 -20.44 23.27 -4.93
CA GLU A 220 -21.61 22.70 -4.24
C GLU A 220 -21.16 21.71 -3.14
N LYS A 221 -20.20 20.83 -3.41
CA LYS A 221 -19.72 19.90 -2.41
C LYS A 221 -18.88 20.57 -1.30
N ILE A 222 -18.18 21.66 -1.58
CA ILE A 222 -17.55 22.49 -0.54
C ILE A 222 -18.59 23.15 0.36
N LYS A 223 -19.69 23.63 -0.21
CA LYS A 223 -20.81 24.16 0.57
C LYS A 223 -21.40 23.08 1.50
N GLU A 224 -21.57 21.86 1.00
CA GLU A 224 -22.02 20.73 1.84
C GLU A 224 -21.00 20.40 2.95
N TYR A 225 -19.69 20.34 2.63
CA TYR A 225 -18.64 20.12 3.61
C TYR A 225 -18.76 21.08 4.81
N ARG A 226 -18.93 22.37 4.55
CA ARG A 226 -19.02 23.43 5.56
C ARG A 226 -20.22 23.29 6.51
N LYS A 227 -21.26 22.51 6.15
CA LYS A 227 -22.40 22.21 7.04
C LYS A 227 -22.06 21.22 8.16
N TYR A 228 -21.03 20.41 7.99
CA TYR A 228 -20.70 19.31 8.91
C TYR A 228 -19.45 19.56 9.74
N THR A 229 -18.68 20.61 9.46
CA THR A 229 -17.45 20.91 10.19
C THR A 229 -17.08 22.38 10.10
N SER A 230 -16.50 22.90 11.17
CA SER A 230 -15.85 24.22 11.19
C SER A 230 -14.38 24.17 10.74
N ASN A 231 -13.84 22.98 10.51
CA ASN A 231 -12.48 22.86 10.01
C ASN A 231 -12.36 23.53 8.64
N PRO A 232 -11.29 24.32 8.38
CA PRO A 232 -11.12 24.95 7.09
C PRO A 232 -10.99 23.89 5.99
N VAL A 233 -11.50 24.20 4.83
CA VAL A 233 -11.21 23.43 3.61
C VAL A 233 -9.73 23.62 3.27
N ASP A 234 -9.10 22.62 2.67
CA ASP A 234 -7.71 22.69 2.18
C ASP A 234 -7.52 23.95 1.30
N ASP A 235 -6.69 24.89 1.75
CA ASP A 235 -6.43 26.16 1.07
C ASP A 235 -5.93 25.94 -0.36
N LYS A 236 -5.17 24.87 -0.62
CA LYS A 236 -4.69 24.55 -1.97
C LYS A 236 -5.84 24.20 -2.91
N LEU A 237 -6.85 23.48 -2.41
CA LEU A 237 -8.04 23.19 -3.21
C LEU A 237 -8.84 24.47 -3.49
N LEU A 238 -9.08 25.30 -2.47
CA LEU A 238 -9.82 26.54 -2.61
C LEU A 238 -9.17 27.51 -3.60
N THR A 239 -7.87 27.73 -3.45
CA THR A 239 -7.09 28.61 -4.35
C THR A 239 -7.21 28.14 -5.80
N ARG A 240 -6.92 26.86 -6.05
CA ARG A 240 -6.97 26.29 -7.42
C ARG A 240 -8.37 26.31 -8.01
N LEU A 241 -9.40 26.09 -7.18
CA LEU A 241 -10.80 26.10 -7.64
C LEU A 241 -11.24 27.53 -7.95
N SER A 242 -10.87 28.52 -7.12
CA SER A 242 -11.18 29.94 -7.34
C SER A 242 -10.50 30.51 -8.59
N GLU A 243 -9.29 30.02 -8.94
CA GLU A 243 -8.61 30.35 -10.20
C GLU A 243 -9.38 29.84 -11.43
N LYS A 244 -10.15 28.77 -11.31
CA LYS A 244 -10.95 28.19 -12.40
C LYS A 244 -12.36 28.77 -12.47
N LEU A 245 -12.97 28.94 -11.33
CA LEU A 245 -14.32 29.48 -11.15
C LEU A 245 -14.37 30.17 -9.78
N PRO A 246 -14.60 31.50 -9.73
CA PRO A 246 -14.82 32.19 -8.45
C PRO A 246 -15.95 31.53 -7.65
N GLU A 247 -15.87 31.61 -6.31
CA GLU A 247 -16.91 31.02 -5.47
C GLU A 247 -18.27 31.67 -5.77
N PRO A 248 -19.31 30.86 -6.09
CA PRO A 248 -20.67 31.39 -6.32
C PRO A 248 -21.22 32.07 -5.04
N LYS A 249 -21.85 33.18 -5.21
CA LYS A 249 -22.50 33.95 -4.10
C LYS A 249 -23.70 33.21 -3.51
#